data_66e08bb2ce83667ad15ba019fbaf99e7
#
_entry.id   66e08bb2ce83667ad15ba019fbaf99e7
#
_cell.length_a   1.000
_cell.length_b   1.000
_cell.length_c   1.000
_cell.angle_alpha   90.00
_cell.angle_beta   90.00
_cell.angle_gamma   90.00
#
_symmetry.space_group_name_H-M   'P 1'
#
loop_
_entity.id
_entity.type
_entity.pdbx_description
1 polymer ?
#
loop_
_entity_poly.entity_id
_entity_poly.type
_entity_poly.pdbx_seq_one_letter_code
_entity_poly.pdbx_strand_id
1 'polypeptide(L)'
;GMPWASDTPAGLRRLGIRKIVDLRADDELVHAPIPNQVDVPVVRIPLFAGSSDSFFTENVTLGQLYASIVDDSADRVVDVVRAVLAEQPVLVHCTVGKDRTGVTVALMLAAAGVDEDAVIADYARTETLLPAARNRAVVAYLQRMIPHATTIEELATKSPASVMATLFADLRSRYGAPVEFLRAHGLRDDEIAELRRVLIAPTD
;
A
#
# COMPACT_ATOMS: atom_id res chain seq x y z
N GLY A 1 11.70 -1.75 -6.73
CA GLY A 1 10.53 -1.62 -7.49
C GLY A 1 9.92 -2.97 -7.73
N MET A 2 8.61 -3.08 -7.89
CA MET A 2 8.12 -4.27 -8.58
C MET A 2 8.90 -4.35 -9.89
N PRO A 3 9.82 -5.29 -10.07
CA PRO A 3 10.27 -5.56 -11.40
C PRO A 3 9.02 -6.09 -12.08
N TRP A 4 8.55 -5.35 -13.05
CA TRP A 4 7.60 -5.89 -13.99
C TRP A 4 8.31 -7.08 -14.62
N ALA A 5 8.06 -8.26 -14.09
CA ALA A 5 8.65 -9.47 -14.62
C ALA A 5 8.15 -9.67 -16.05
N SER A 6 8.94 -10.31 -16.87
CA SER A 6 8.59 -10.57 -18.28
C SER A 6 7.27 -11.29 -18.47
N ASP A 7 6.82 -12.03 -17.46
CA ASP A 7 5.54 -12.78 -17.43
C ASP A 7 4.38 -11.99 -16.78
N THR A 8 4.60 -10.74 -16.33
CA THR A 8 3.56 -9.91 -15.69
C THR A 8 2.28 -9.79 -16.54
N PRO A 9 2.31 -9.51 -17.87
CA PRO A 9 1.10 -9.45 -18.67
C PRO A 9 0.30 -10.75 -18.66
N ALA A 10 0.97 -11.90 -18.69
CA ALA A 10 0.33 -13.21 -18.62
C ALA A 10 -0.28 -13.45 -17.21
N GLY A 11 0.40 -13.01 -16.18
CA GLY A 11 -0.08 -13.06 -14.78
C GLY A 11 -1.35 -12.23 -14.60
N LEU A 12 -1.37 -11.00 -15.10
CA LEU A 12 -2.54 -10.11 -15.03
C LEU A 12 -3.76 -10.73 -15.72
N ARG A 13 -3.57 -11.28 -16.94
CA ARG A 13 -4.64 -11.96 -17.68
C ARG A 13 -5.16 -13.20 -16.95
N ARG A 14 -4.25 -14.04 -16.40
CA ARG A 14 -4.64 -15.24 -15.64
C ARG A 14 -5.46 -14.91 -14.40
N LEU A 15 -5.17 -13.79 -13.74
CA LEU A 15 -5.90 -13.31 -12.57
C LEU A 15 -7.15 -12.49 -12.96
N GLY A 16 -7.40 -12.27 -14.24
CA GLY A 16 -8.52 -11.49 -14.72
C GLY A 16 -8.44 -10.01 -14.33
N ILE A 17 -7.24 -9.48 -14.03
CA ILE A 17 -7.08 -8.09 -13.59
C ILE A 17 -7.58 -7.15 -14.69
N ARG A 18 -8.49 -6.25 -14.33
CA ARG A 18 -9.15 -5.30 -15.23
C ARG A 18 -8.63 -3.88 -15.06
N LYS A 19 -8.04 -3.58 -13.90
CA LYS A 19 -7.50 -2.27 -13.56
C LYS A 19 -6.28 -2.41 -12.67
N ILE A 20 -5.33 -1.50 -12.81
CA ILE A 20 -4.19 -1.34 -11.91
C ILE A 20 -4.28 0.02 -11.24
N VAL A 21 -4.12 0.08 -9.92
CA VAL A 21 -3.95 1.32 -9.16
C VAL A 21 -2.50 1.40 -8.70
N ASP A 22 -1.76 2.36 -9.28
CA ASP A 22 -0.35 2.58 -8.98
C ASP A 22 -0.19 3.72 -7.98
N LEU A 23 0.29 3.37 -6.78
CA LEU A 23 0.48 4.30 -5.65
C LEU A 23 1.85 4.97 -5.63
N ARG A 24 2.68 4.75 -6.64
CA ARG A 24 4.06 5.24 -6.68
C ARG A 24 4.13 6.73 -7.01
N ALA A 25 5.11 7.41 -6.42
CA ALA A 25 5.45 8.78 -6.75
C ALA A 25 6.11 8.88 -8.14
N ASP A 26 6.21 10.09 -8.68
CA ASP A 26 6.72 10.33 -10.05
C ASP A 26 8.19 9.97 -10.19
N ASP A 27 9.01 10.24 -9.18
CA ASP A 27 10.44 9.89 -9.14
C ASP A 27 10.68 8.37 -9.24
N GLU A 28 9.80 7.57 -8.64
CA GLU A 28 9.89 6.10 -8.71
C GLU A 28 9.65 5.58 -10.14
N LEU A 29 8.84 6.27 -10.94
CA LEU A 29 8.58 5.89 -12.33
C LEU A 29 9.75 6.16 -13.26
N VAL A 30 10.60 7.13 -12.93
CA VAL A 30 11.84 7.38 -13.70
C VAL A 30 12.75 6.13 -13.65
N HIS A 31 12.82 5.47 -12.50
CA HIS A 31 13.66 4.29 -12.29
C HIS A 31 12.98 2.97 -12.64
N ALA A 32 11.65 2.92 -12.57
CA ALA A 32 10.86 1.73 -12.84
C ALA A 32 9.55 2.09 -13.60
N PRO A 33 9.63 2.47 -14.88
CA PRO A 33 8.47 2.85 -15.68
C PRO A 33 7.48 1.70 -15.82
N ILE A 34 6.22 2.04 -16.09
CA ILE A 34 5.21 1.05 -16.44
C ILE A 34 5.54 0.50 -17.83
N PRO A 35 5.66 -0.82 -18.00
CA PRO A 35 5.99 -1.40 -19.30
C PRO A 35 4.88 -1.19 -20.34
N ASN A 36 5.25 -0.91 -21.57
CA ASN A 36 4.31 -0.74 -22.70
C ASN A 36 3.46 -1.99 -22.99
N GLN A 37 3.88 -3.17 -22.52
CA GLN A 37 3.16 -4.43 -22.72
C GLN A 37 2.02 -4.65 -21.73
N VAL A 38 1.83 -3.74 -20.77
CA VAL A 38 0.68 -3.78 -19.85
C VAL A 38 -0.53 -3.22 -20.60
N ASP A 39 -1.43 -4.09 -20.99
CA ASP A 39 -2.66 -3.81 -21.73
C ASP A 39 -3.89 -3.58 -20.83
N VAL A 40 -3.64 -3.44 -19.51
CA VAL A 40 -4.66 -3.16 -18.50
C VAL A 40 -4.61 -1.67 -18.13
N PRO A 41 -5.74 -0.97 -18.05
CA PRO A 41 -5.79 0.44 -17.63
C PRO A 41 -5.07 0.66 -16.30
N VAL A 42 -4.19 1.67 -16.26
CA VAL A 42 -3.47 2.07 -15.05
C VAL A 42 -3.95 3.43 -14.58
N VAL A 43 -4.47 3.47 -13.36
CA VAL A 43 -4.83 4.72 -12.65
C VAL A 43 -3.74 5.02 -11.64
N ARG A 44 -3.15 6.22 -11.75
CA ARG A 44 -2.10 6.64 -10.82
C ARG A 44 -2.69 7.49 -9.71
N ILE A 45 -2.45 7.08 -8.46
CA ILE A 45 -2.85 7.78 -7.24
C ILE A 45 -1.65 7.76 -6.29
N PRO A 46 -0.66 8.65 -6.49
CA PRO A 46 0.53 8.69 -5.65
C PRO A 46 0.17 9.02 -4.21
N LEU A 47 0.61 8.21 -3.24
CA LEU A 47 0.35 8.44 -1.81
C LEU A 47 1.44 9.28 -1.11
N PHE A 48 2.47 9.70 -1.81
CA PHE A 48 3.46 10.66 -1.32
C PHE A 48 3.62 11.79 -2.32
N ALA A 49 3.82 13.01 -1.79
CA ALA A 49 4.07 14.20 -2.59
C ALA A 49 5.57 14.55 -2.74
N GLY A 50 6.47 13.77 -2.13
CA GLY A 50 7.92 13.99 -2.13
C GLY A 50 8.72 12.81 -2.70
N SER A 51 10.05 12.92 -2.66
CA SER A 51 10.95 11.84 -3.07
C SER A 51 10.91 10.68 -2.08
N SER A 52 10.79 9.46 -2.58
CA SER A 52 10.89 8.25 -1.75
C SER A 52 12.26 8.08 -1.08
N ASP A 53 13.30 8.72 -1.61
CA ASP A 53 14.65 8.69 -1.04
C ASP A 53 14.77 9.49 0.26
N SER A 54 13.91 10.50 0.47
CA SER A 54 13.92 11.33 1.68
C SER A 54 13.67 10.51 2.95
N PHE A 55 12.84 9.47 2.89
CA PHE A 55 12.56 8.61 4.04
C PHE A 55 13.81 7.92 4.59
N PHE A 56 14.74 7.54 3.73
CA PHE A 56 15.99 6.92 4.15
C PHE A 56 16.99 7.96 4.65
N THR A 57 17.09 9.11 4.00
CA THR A 57 18.04 10.16 4.38
C THR A 57 17.68 10.83 5.70
N GLU A 58 16.38 10.93 6.01
CA GLU A 58 15.86 11.51 7.26
C GLU A 58 15.70 10.48 8.37
N ASN A 59 16.06 9.21 8.13
CA ASN A 59 15.90 8.10 9.09
C ASN A 59 14.47 7.97 9.63
N VAL A 60 13.48 8.14 8.76
CA VAL A 60 12.06 7.96 9.08
C VAL A 60 11.82 6.51 9.53
N THR A 61 11.05 6.29 10.58
CA THR A 61 10.61 4.96 11.01
C THR A 61 9.36 4.50 10.24
N LEU A 62 9.04 3.20 10.26
CA LEU A 62 7.78 2.72 9.67
C LEU A 62 6.56 3.39 10.28
N GLY A 63 6.56 3.64 11.60
CA GLY A 63 5.46 4.34 12.26
C GLY A 63 5.26 5.76 11.74
N GLN A 64 6.33 6.52 11.58
CA GLN A 64 6.28 7.88 10.99
C GLN A 64 5.83 7.84 9.52
N LEU A 65 6.32 6.86 8.75
CA LEU A 65 5.90 6.67 7.36
C LEU A 65 4.38 6.40 7.27
N TYR A 66 3.83 5.56 8.15
CA TYR A 66 2.40 5.24 8.14
C TYR A 66 1.55 6.41 8.63
N ALA A 67 2.04 7.17 9.62
CA ALA A 67 1.41 8.42 10.03
C ALA A 67 1.32 9.40 8.85
N SER A 68 2.40 9.57 8.07
CA SER A 68 2.37 10.47 6.91
C SER A 68 1.39 10.01 5.81
N ILE A 69 1.17 8.70 5.62
CA ILE A 69 0.16 8.21 4.67
C ILE A 69 -1.25 8.67 5.08
N VAL A 70 -1.58 8.56 6.37
CA VAL A 70 -2.92 8.93 6.85
C VAL A 70 -3.09 10.42 7.11
N ASP A 71 -2.02 11.14 7.43
CA ASP A 71 -2.08 12.58 7.71
C ASP A 71 -1.97 13.42 6.43
N ASP A 72 -1.06 13.06 5.53
CA ASP A 72 -0.73 13.89 4.35
C ASP A 72 -1.42 13.39 3.06
N SER A 73 -1.91 12.15 3.05
CA SER A 73 -2.47 11.51 1.86
C SER A 73 -3.88 10.94 2.05
N ALA A 74 -4.61 11.36 3.09
CA ALA A 74 -5.93 10.84 3.44
C ALA A 74 -6.93 10.89 2.26
N ASP A 75 -7.04 12.01 1.58
CA ASP A 75 -7.95 12.19 0.44
C ASP A 75 -7.58 11.23 -0.70
N ARG A 76 -6.28 11.01 -0.93
CA ARG A 76 -5.80 10.06 -1.94
C ARG A 76 -6.07 8.60 -1.54
N VAL A 77 -6.04 8.27 -0.25
CA VAL A 77 -6.47 6.95 0.23
C VAL A 77 -7.95 6.73 -0.12
N VAL A 78 -8.81 7.73 0.08
CA VAL A 78 -10.22 7.68 -0.33
C VAL A 78 -10.35 7.52 -1.85
N ASP A 79 -9.54 8.21 -2.64
CA ASP A 79 -9.53 8.06 -4.10
C ASP A 79 -9.11 6.63 -4.52
N VAL A 80 -8.18 5.99 -3.80
CA VAL A 80 -7.84 4.57 -4.04
C VAL A 80 -9.04 3.68 -3.76
N VAL A 81 -9.78 3.89 -2.65
CA VAL A 81 -11.01 3.16 -2.36
C VAL A 81 -11.99 3.29 -3.53
N ARG A 82 -12.24 4.50 -4.02
CA ARG A 82 -13.13 4.76 -5.17
C ARG A 82 -12.64 4.08 -6.45
N ALA A 83 -11.34 4.10 -6.69
CA ALA A 83 -10.77 3.40 -7.84
C ALA A 83 -10.95 1.87 -7.76
N VAL A 84 -10.87 1.31 -6.55
CA VAL A 84 -11.18 -0.12 -6.30
C VAL A 84 -12.66 -0.42 -6.52
N LEU A 85 -13.55 0.45 -6.04
CA LEU A 85 -15.01 0.26 -6.21
C LEU A 85 -15.46 0.36 -7.66
N ALA A 86 -14.80 1.19 -8.47
CA ALA A 86 -15.22 1.45 -9.84
C ALA A 86 -15.05 0.24 -10.77
N GLU A 87 -14.13 -0.67 -10.49
CA GLU A 87 -13.89 -1.86 -11.33
C GLU A 87 -13.07 -2.93 -10.61
N GLN A 88 -13.48 -4.19 -10.68
CA GLN A 88 -12.76 -5.36 -10.16
C GLN A 88 -12.68 -6.46 -11.22
N PRO A 89 -11.76 -7.43 -11.12
CA PRO A 89 -10.61 -7.48 -10.20
C PRO A 89 -9.59 -6.37 -10.44
N VAL A 90 -9.09 -5.79 -9.34
CA VAL A 90 -8.13 -4.69 -9.37
C VAL A 90 -6.81 -5.08 -8.69
N LEU A 91 -5.69 -4.64 -9.26
CA LEU A 91 -4.37 -4.73 -8.63
C LEU A 91 -4.00 -3.37 -8.04
N VAL A 92 -3.89 -3.27 -6.72
CA VAL A 92 -3.34 -2.10 -6.04
C VAL A 92 -1.88 -2.38 -5.72
N HIS A 93 -0.96 -1.51 -6.10
CA HIS A 93 0.45 -1.69 -5.83
C HIS A 93 1.21 -0.38 -5.60
N CYS A 94 2.31 -0.48 -4.88
CA CYS A 94 3.36 0.54 -4.83
C CYS A 94 4.69 -0.05 -5.33
N THR A 95 5.83 0.42 -4.85
CA THR A 95 7.13 -0.11 -5.27
C THR A 95 7.39 -1.53 -4.80
N VAL A 96 7.13 -1.85 -3.54
CA VAL A 96 7.33 -3.19 -2.95
C VAL A 96 6.03 -3.94 -2.75
N GLY A 97 4.92 -3.23 -2.63
CA GLY A 97 3.62 -3.78 -2.24
C GLY A 97 3.47 -3.97 -0.73
N LYS A 98 4.29 -3.29 0.08
CA LYS A 98 4.38 -3.47 1.53
C LYS A 98 3.72 -2.32 2.30
N ASP A 99 4.24 -1.13 2.21
CA ASP A 99 3.87 0.00 3.08
C ASP A 99 2.61 0.72 2.58
N ARG A 100 2.69 1.50 1.53
CA ARG A 100 1.53 2.23 0.96
C ARG A 100 0.39 1.28 0.61
N THR A 101 0.69 0.17 -0.05
CA THR A 101 -0.28 -0.87 -0.36
C THR A 101 -0.84 -1.49 0.90
N GLY A 102 0.00 -1.87 1.86
CA GLY A 102 -0.40 -2.51 3.11
C GLY A 102 -1.32 -1.61 3.94
N VAL A 103 -0.96 -0.34 4.16
CA VAL A 103 -1.79 0.62 4.90
C VAL A 103 -3.13 0.83 4.19
N THR A 104 -3.12 1.07 2.88
CA THR A 104 -4.35 1.32 2.13
C THR A 104 -5.29 0.10 2.14
N VAL A 105 -4.75 -1.10 1.91
CA VAL A 105 -5.53 -2.34 1.95
C VAL A 105 -6.06 -2.61 3.36
N ALA A 106 -5.24 -2.40 4.39
CA ALA A 106 -5.65 -2.56 5.78
C ALA A 106 -6.83 -1.64 6.14
N LEU A 107 -6.79 -0.37 5.73
CA LEU A 107 -7.89 0.59 5.93
C LEU A 107 -9.16 0.15 5.20
N MET A 108 -9.05 -0.33 3.96
CA MET A 108 -10.20 -0.84 3.19
C MET A 108 -10.83 -2.08 3.86
N LEU A 109 -10.02 -3.04 4.29
CA LEU A 109 -10.50 -4.27 4.93
C LEU A 109 -11.17 -3.95 6.28
N ALA A 110 -10.56 -3.11 7.11
CA ALA A 110 -11.14 -2.68 8.38
C ALA A 110 -12.46 -1.90 8.17
N ALA A 111 -12.52 -1.01 7.17
CA ALA A 111 -13.76 -0.29 6.81
C ALA A 111 -14.85 -1.21 6.27
N ALA A 112 -14.47 -2.29 5.59
CA ALA A 112 -15.39 -3.33 5.16
C ALA A 112 -15.92 -4.19 6.32
N GLY A 113 -15.29 -4.12 7.49
CA GLY A 113 -15.72 -4.85 8.71
C GLY A 113 -14.95 -6.15 8.94
N VAL A 114 -13.81 -6.33 8.29
CA VAL A 114 -12.88 -7.43 8.62
C VAL A 114 -12.30 -7.16 10.01
N ASP A 115 -12.17 -8.21 10.80
CA ASP A 115 -11.54 -8.16 12.11
C ASP A 115 -10.14 -7.55 12.06
N GLU A 116 -9.86 -6.57 12.93
CA GLU A 116 -8.60 -5.83 12.91
C GLU A 116 -7.39 -6.73 13.17
N ASP A 117 -7.50 -7.73 14.06
CA ASP A 117 -6.39 -8.65 14.32
C ASP A 117 -6.09 -9.51 13.09
N ALA A 118 -7.12 -9.91 12.34
CA ALA A 118 -6.95 -10.61 11.06
C ALA A 118 -6.27 -9.72 10.00
N VAL A 119 -6.66 -8.45 9.91
CA VAL A 119 -6.02 -7.47 9.00
C VAL A 119 -4.55 -7.26 9.36
N ILE A 120 -4.25 -7.08 10.64
CA ILE A 120 -2.88 -6.91 11.15
C ILE A 120 -2.03 -8.17 10.86
N ALA A 121 -2.60 -9.35 11.08
CA ALA A 121 -1.92 -10.61 10.81
C ALA A 121 -1.62 -10.81 9.32
N ASP A 122 -2.55 -10.47 8.42
CA ASP A 122 -2.33 -10.54 6.97
C ASP A 122 -1.23 -9.56 6.52
N TYR A 123 -1.28 -8.32 6.99
CA TYR A 123 -0.24 -7.32 6.72
C TYR A 123 1.15 -7.82 7.15
N ALA A 124 1.26 -8.39 8.35
CA ALA A 124 2.53 -8.85 8.91
C ALA A 124 3.16 -10.01 8.11
N ARG A 125 2.38 -10.78 7.36
CA ARG A 125 2.89 -11.86 6.49
C ARG A 125 3.80 -11.34 5.38
N THR A 126 3.67 -10.07 4.99
CA THR A 126 4.41 -9.49 3.86
C THR A 126 5.92 -9.65 4.02
N GLU A 127 6.48 -9.42 5.23
CA GLU A 127 7.94 -9.53 5.43
C GLU A 127 8.44 -10.96 5.22
N THR A 128 7.62 -11.98 5.52
CA THR A 128 7.99 -13.38 5.34
C THR A 128 7.88 -13.84 3.88
N LEU A 129 7.08 -13.15 3.08
CA LEU A 129 6.86 -13.42 1.66
C LEU A 129 7.87 -12.71 0.75
N LEU A 130 8.58 -11.70 1.26
CA LEU A 130 9.61 -11.02 0.49
C LEU A 130 10.84 -11.93 0.30
N PRO A 131 11.31 -12.16 -0.94
CA PRO A 131 12.45 -13.03 -1.19
C PRO A 131 13.72 -12.57 -0.45
N ALA A 132 14.33 -13.45 0.34
CA ALA A 132 15.52 -13.12 1.13
C ALA A 132 16.70 -12.59 0.28
N ALA A 133 16.86 -13.11 -0.94
CA ALA A 133 17.87 -12.62 -1.88
C ALA A 133 17.62 -11.16 -2.29
N ARG A 134 16.35 -10.81 -2.57
CA ARG A 134 15.92 -9.42 -2.85
C ARG A 134 16.23 -8.53 -1.65
N ASN A 135 15.86 -8.94 -0.44
CA ASN A 135 16.06 -8.15 0.77
C ASN A 135 17.54 -7.84 0.99
N ARG A 136 18.41 -8.85 0.91
CA ARG A 136 19.86 -8.64 1.01
C ARG A 136 20.41 -7.67 -0.05
N ALA A 137 19.98 -7.82 -1.29
CA ALA A 137 20.46 -6.96 -2.39
C ALA A 137 20.04 -5.50 -2.21
N VAL A 138 18.78 -5.26 -1.81
CA VAL A 138 18.26 -3.90 -1.60
C VAL A 138 18.91 -3.24 -0.40
N VAL A 139 19.05 -3.95 0.73
CA VAL A 139 19.71 -3.41 1.92
C VAL A 139 21.18 -3.06 1.59
N ALA A 140 21.93 -3.96 0.95
CA ALA A 140 23.31 -3.71 0.57
C ALA A 140 23.47 -2.55 -0.44
N TYR A 141 22.50 -2.39 -1.35
CA TYR A 141 22.48 -1.25 -2.28
C TYR A 141 22.25 0.06 -1.54
N LEU A 142 21.20 0.15 -0.72
CA LEU A 142 20.85 1.36 0.03
C LEU A 142 21.93 1.76 1.03
N GLN A 143 22.55 0.81 1.73
CA GLN A 143 23.66 1.07 2.64
C GLN A 143 24.87 1.68 1.94
N ARG A 144 25.11 1.33 0.67
CA ARG A 144 26.20 1.97 -0.12
C ARG A 144 25.83 3.36 -0.58
N MET A 145 24.57 3.58 -0.93
CA MET A 145 24.08 4.88 -1.42
C MET A 145 23.89 5.88 -0.28
N ILE A 146 23.43 5.42 0.88
CA ILE A 146 23.08 6.24 2.03
C ILE A 146 23.74 5.64 3.30
N PRO A 147 25.07 5.76 3.45
CA PRO A 147 25.80 5.07 4.53
C PRO A 147 25.40 5.48 5.97
N HIS A 148 24.77 6.65 6.12
CA HIS A 148 24.36 7.19 7.42
C HIS A 148 22.94 6.83 7.80
N ALA A 149 22.16 6.20 6.90
CA ALA A 149 20.79 5.83 7.18
C ALA A 149 20.72 4.60 8.10
N THR A 150 20.00 4.72 9.20
CA THR A 150 19.89 3.68 10.24
C THR A 150 18.62 2.83 10.11
N THR A 151 17.61 3.29 9.37
CA THR A 151 16.30 2.64 9.22
C THR A 151 16.16 1.80 7.94
N ILE A 152 17.24 1.61 7.18
CA ILE A 152 17.23 0.93 5.87
C ILE A 152 16.62 -0.47 5.96
N GLU A 153 17.05 -1.30 6.90
CA GLU A 153 16.56 -2.67 7.01
C GLU A 153 15.07 -2.68 7.35
N GLU A 154 14.66 -1.84 8.30
CA GLU A 154 13.25 -1.70 8.71
C GLU A 154 12.38 -1.30 7.53
N LEU A 155 12.69 -0.18 6.88
CA LEU A 155 11.90 0.36 5.77
C LEU A 155 11.90 -0.55 4.54
N ALA A 156 13.02 -1.22 4.25
CA ALA A 156 13.14 -2.02 3.03
C ALA A 156 12.55 -3.43 3.15
N THR A 157 12.47 -4.01 4.37
CA THR A 157 12.21 -5.44 4.54
C THR A 157 11.16 -5.80 5.57
N LYS A 158 10.86 -4.93 6.56
CA LYS A 158 10.00 -5.28 7.70
C LYS A 158 8.55 -4.85 7.51
N SER A 159 7.63 -5.65 8.05
CA SER A 159 6.21 -5.33 8.20
C SER A 159 5.69 -5.83 9.56
N PRO A 160 6.20 -5.28 10.68
CA PRO A 160 5.86 -5.78 12.01
C PRO A 160 4.40 -5.48 12.35
N ALA A 161 3.68 -6.47 12.88
CA ALA A 161 2.29 -6.36 13.31
C ALA A 161 2.06 -5.16 14.25
N SER A 162 3.03 -4.87 15.12
CA SER A 162 2.96 -3.77 16.09
C SER A 162 2.81 -2.39 15.44
N VAL A 163 3.43 -2.15 14.28
CA VAL A 163 3.32 -0.85 13.59
C VAL A 163 1.90 -0.65 13.04
N MET A 164 1.30 -1.68 12.44
CA MET A 164 -0.08 -1.60 11.97
C MET A 164 -1.07 -1.50 13.14
N ALA A 165 -0.84 -2.24 14.23
CA ALA A 165 -1.64 -2.14 15.45
C ALA A 165 -1.57 -0.72 16.06
N THR A 166 -0.39 -0.10 16.07
CA THR A 166 -0.22 1.29 16.54
C THR A 166 -0.98 2.28 15.64
N LEU A 167 -0.91 2.11 14.32
CA LEU A 167 -1.68 2.94 13.39
C LEU A 167 -3.19 2.83 13.66
N PHE A 168 -3.73 1.61 13.82
CA PHE A 168 -5.14 1.42 14.13
C PHE A 168 -5.54 1.99 15.49
N ALA A 169 -4.68 1.88 16.50
CA ALA A 169 -4.91 2.48 17.82
C ALA A 169 -4.95 4.02 17.75
N ASP A 170 -4.06 4.64 16.95
CA ASP A 170 -4.06 6.08 16.71
C ASP A 170 -5.35 6.52 16.01
N LEU A 171 -5.71 5.86 14.91
CA LEU A 171 -6.95 6.16 14.18
C LEU A 171 -8.19 5.98 15.05
N ARG A 172 -8.21 4.97 15.91
CA ARG A 172 -9.30 4.76 16.87
C ARG A 172 -9.37 5.88 17.90
N SER A 173 -8.22 6.34 18.39
CA SER A 173 -8.15 7.48 19.34
C SER A 173 -8.64 8.78 18.72
N ARG A 174 -8.31 9.04 17.44
CA ARG A 174 -8.60 10.30 16.74
C ARG A 174 -9.99 10.34 16.11
N TYR A 175 -10.46 9.22 15.61
CA TYR A 175 -11.69 9.14 14.80
C TYR A 175 -12.72 8.16 15.34
N GLY A 176 -12.38 7.31 16.31
CA GLY A 176 -13.24 6.26 16.85
C GLY A 176 -13.06 4.91 16.15
N ALA A 177 -12.83 4.88 14.85
CA ALA A 177 -12.57 3.66 14.09
C ALA A 177 -11.87 3.98 12.75
N PRO A 178 -11.20 3.02 12.09
CA PRO A 178 -10.63 3.21 10.76
C PRO A 178 -11.66 3.64 9.70
N VAL A 179 -12.89 3.14 9.78
CA VAL A 179 -13.97 3.57 8.87
C VAL A 179 -14.36 5.03 9.06
N GLU A 180 -14.30 5.53 10.29
CA GLU A 180 -14.61 6.94 10.59
C GLU A 180 -13.52 7.88 10.07
N PHE A 181 -12.27 7.44 10.05
CA PHE A 181 -11.21 8.14 9.35
C PHE A 181 -11.54 8.33 7.86
N LEU A 182 -11.95 7.27 7.17
CA LEU A 182 -12.32 7.37 5.76
C LEU A 182 -13.56 8.27 5.54
N ARG A 183 -14.56 8.23 6.44
CA ARG A 183 -15.71 9.13 6.42
C ARG A 183 -15.31 10.60 6.60
N ALA A 184 -14.44 10.87 7.56
CA ALA A 184 -13.94 12.22 7.82
C ALA A 184 -13.23 12.82 6.61
N HIS A 185 -12.66 11.97 5.74
CA HIS A 185 -12.01 12.34 4.49
C HIS A 185 -12.88 12.13 3.24
N GLY A 186 -14.20 12.03 3.44
CA GLY A 186 -15.19 12.14 2.37
C GLY A 186 -15.64 10.83 1.73
N LEU A 187 -15.31 9.66 2.30
CA LEU A 187 -15.92 8.39 1.86
C LEU A 187 -17.37 8.32 2.36
N ARG A 188 -18.32 8.13 1.44
CA ARG A 188 -19.76 8.11 1.73
C ARG A 188 -20.20 6.75 2.25
N ASP A 189 -21.37 6.72 2.92
CA ASP A 189 -21.95 5.48 3.45
C ASP A 189 -22.32 4.47 2.38
N ASP A 190 -22.78 4.93 1.20
CA ASP A 190 -23.03 4.06 0.06
C ASP A 190 -21.74 3.44 -0.49
N GLU A 191 -20.63 4.17 -0.51
CA GLU A 191 -19.31 3.66 -0.90
C GLU A 191 -18.78 2.64 0.12
N ILE A 192 -19.03 2.85 1.43
CA ILE A 192 -18.67 1.89 2.48
C ILE A 192 -19.49 0.61 2.36
N ALA A 193 -20.79 0.72 2.11
CA ALA A 193 -21.66 -0.43 1.89
C ALA A 193 -21.20 -1.24 0.67
N GLU A 194 -20.84 -0.56 -0.42
CA GLU A 194 -20.32 -1.19 -1.62
C GLU A 194 -18.95 -1.85 -1.36
N LEU A 195 -18.06 -1.20 -0.58
CA LEU A 195 -16.77 -1.78 -0.20
C LEU A 195 -16.94 -3.11 0.54
N ARG A 196 -17.90 -3.17 1.48
CA ARG A 196 -18.27 -4.41 2.17
C ARG A 196 -18.74 -5.49 1.20
N ARG A 197 -19.62 -5.12 0.26
CA ARG A 197 -20.13 -6.05 -0.74
C ARG A 197 -19.02 -6.60 -1.63
N VAL A 198 -18.07 -5.76 -2.04
CA VAL A 198 -16.97 -6.14 -2.95
C VAL A 198 -15.92 -7.00 -2.25
N LEU A 199 -15.60 -6.70 -0.98
CA LEU A 199 -14.47 -7.35 -0.29
C LEU A 199 -14.87 -8.53 0.58
N ILE A 200 -16.13 -8.60 1.05
CA ILE A 200 -16.56 -9.61 2.03
C ILE A 200 -17.67 -10.52 1.50
N ALA A 201 -18.49 -10.04 0.57
CA ALA A 201 -19.57 -10.87 0.06
C ALA A 201 -19.04 -12.13 -0.64
N PRO A 202 -19.66 -13.30 -0.44
CA PRO A 202 -19.33 -14.49 -1.21
C PRO A 202 -19.48 -14.16 -2.69
N THR A 203 -18.47 -14.47 -3.47
CA THR A 203 -18.63 -14.52 -4.93
C THR A 203 -19.45 -15.76 -5.23
N ASP A 204 -20.66 -15.57 -5.74
CA ASP A 204 -21.53 -16.66 -6.24
C ASP A 204 -20.82 -17.46 -7.34
#